data_6dd7cb6b57678cdbf0b0401633b51b5a
#
_entry.id   6dd7cb6b57678cdbf0b0401633b51b5a
#
_cell.length_a   1.000
_cell.length_b   1.000
_cell.length_c   1.000
_cell.angle_alpha   90.00
_cell.angle_beta   90.00
_cell.angle_gamma   90.00
#
_symmetry.space_group_name_H-M   'P 1'
#
loop_
_entity.id
_entity.type
_entity.pdbx_description
1 polymer ?
#
loop_
_entity_poly.entity_id
_entity_poly.type
_entity_poly.pdbx_seq_one_letter_code
_entity_poly.pdbx_strand_id
1 'polypeptide(L)'
;MYQGLSTDFYPWAEVIDDLKARAQAGEHLLFVAEGGTVAGGAAAQFIWQAGRLLGGHSLSGSGAPRDLNFAALMRGLPRARVSLLGLDAEAAAALWEYRAAVGEPLQGSADEVARLLGGKTGVLRQGGSGRLSFWQAGAPQWGYWDGAAGPQAWHFMTVTPPLDREELVALWGQLLALTHRRAVLDEAWRQSALSLASEYPVLDPFTREIVVRTGELTVLPDLTAEELQPAMLAAYRGALGRLRLRLGDVAAEPLISHPLWEASGLAGLLAAERAGGRL
;
A
#
# COMPACT_ATOMS: atom_id res chain seq x y z
N MET A 1 -0.50 2.01 -25.68
CA MET A 1 -1.57 2.39 -24.75
C MET A 1 -2.25 3.63 -25.29
N TYR A 2 -3.50 3.88 -24.94
CA TYR A 2 -4.29 4.99 -25.49
C TYR A 2 -5.23 5.57 -24.43
N GLN A 3 -5.62 6.82 -24.62
CA GLN A 3 -6.56 7.51 -23.73
C GLN A 3 -7.64 8.22 -24.54
N GLY A 4 -8.89 8.08 -24.13
CA GLY A 4 -10.04 8.80 -24.65
C GLY A 4 -10.40 8.47 -26.10
N LEU A 5 -10.05 7.28 -26.61
CA LEU A 5 -10.48 6.83 -27.94
C LEU A 5 -12.00 6.67 -27.97
N SER A 6 -12.64 7.20 -29.01
CA SER A 6 -14.08 6.99 -29.22
C SER A 6 -14.32 5.68 -29.94
N THR A 7 -15.26 4.88 -29.44
CA THR A 7 -15.70 3.64 -30.11
C THR A 7 -16.48 3.89 -31.40
N ASP A 8 -16.82 5.13 -31.73
CA ASP A 8 -17.34 5.49 -33.03
C ASP A 8 -16.27 5.40 -34.14
N PHE A 9 -14.99 5.60 -33.78
CA PHE A 9 -13.85 5.53 -34.70
C PHE A 9 -12.99 4.30 -34.52
N TYR A 10 -13.03 3.71 -33.30
CA TYR A 10 -12.29 2.51 -32.94
C TYR A 10 -13.27 1.47 -32.37
N PRO A 11 -13.84 0.61 -33.20
CA PRO A 11 -14.94 -0.26 -32.83
C PRO A 11 -14.62 -1.18 -31.65
N TRP A 12 -15.62 -1.54 -30.86
CA TRP A 12 -15.48 -2.44 -29.73
C TRP A 12 -14.76 -3.76 -30.06
N ALA A 13 -14.91 -4.27 -31.29
CA ALA A 13 -14.21 -5.48 -31.71
C ALA A 13 -12.68 -5.31 -31.66
N GLU A 14 -12.18 -4.20 -32.16
CA GLU A 14 -10.76 -3.87 -32.15
C GLU A 14 -10.23 -3.61 -30.73
N VAL A 15 -11.04 -2.92 -29.88
CA VAL A 15 -10.72 -2.74 -28.46
C VAL A 15 -10.54 -4.08 -27.75
N ILE A 16 -11.45 -5.02 -28.01
CA ILE A 16 -11.42 -6.36 -27.42
C ILE A 16 -10.20 -7.16 -27.90
N ASP A 17 -9.89 -7.09 -29.17
CA ASP A 17 -8.77 -7.84 -29.75
C ASP A 17 -7.43 -7.28 -29.24
N ASP A 18 -7.28 -5.97 -29.06
CA ASP A 18 -6.12 -5.37 -28.41
C ASP A 18 -6.02 -5.79 -26.93
N LEU A 19 -7.12 -5.74 -26.19
CA LEU A 19 -7.16 -6.21 -24.79
C LEU A 19 -6.76 -7.69 -24.66
N LYS A 20 -7.27 -8.55 -25.54
CA LYS A 20 -6.92 -9.98 -25.56
C LYS A 20 -5.43 -10.18 -25.85
N ALA A 21 -4.89 -9.50 -26.84
CA ALA A 21 -3.48 -9.61 -27.21
C ALA A 21 -2.58 -9.23 -26.02
N ARG A 22 -2.88 -8.13 -25.34
CA ARG A 22 -2.13 -7.66 -24.17
C ARG A 22 -2.29 -8.58 -22.96
N ALA A 23 -3.51 -9.06 -22.72
CA ALA A 23 -3.75 -10.06 -21.67
C ALA A 23 -2.96 -11.35 -21.92
N GLN A 24 -2.91 -11.83 -23.19
CA GLN A 24 -2.10 -12.99 -23.56
C GLN A 24 -0.58 -12.73 -23.38
N ALA A 25 -0.14 -11.49 -23.54
CA ALA A 25 1.24 -11.09 -23.25
C ALA A 25 1.54 -10.98 -21.73
N GLY A 26 0.55 -11.20 -20.86
CA GLY A 26 0.73 -11.15 -19.41
C GLY A 26 0.80 -9.73 -18.84
N GLU A 27 0.33 -8.72 -19.58
CA GLU A 27 0.39 -7.34 -19.13
C GLU A 27 -0.54 -7.07 -17.94
N HIS A 28 -0.17 -6.06 -17.13
CA HIS A 28 -1.03 -5.46 -16.11
C HIS A 28 -1.71 -4.23 -16.71
N LEU A 29 -3.04 -4.20 -16.69
CA LEU A 29 -3.79 -3.20 -17.43
C LEU A 29 -4.91 -2.58 -16.61
N LEU A 30 -5.14 -1.29 -16.82
CA LEU A 30 -6.31 -0.56 -16.40
C LEU A 30 -7.08 -0.14 -17.65
N PHE A 31 -8.30 -0.64 -17.80
CA PHE A 31 -9.23 -0.25 -18.85
C PHE A 31 -10.36 0.59 -18.25
N VAL A 32 -10.61 1.75 -18.83
CA VAL A 32 -11.70 2.64 -18.45
C VAL A 32 -12.59 2.86 -19.65
N ALA A 33 -13.89 2.70 -19.48
CA ALA A 33 -14.89 3.04 -20.48
C ALA A 33 -15.86 4.05 -19.92
N GLU A 34 -16.10 5.11 -20.67
CA GLU A 34 -17.00 6.21 -20.33
C GLU A 34 -18.00 6.40 -21.45
N GLY A 35 -19.26 6.33 -21.12
CA GLY A 35 -20.35 6.50 -22.09
C GLY A 35 -21.37 7.52 -21.62
N GLY A 36 -22.07 8.12 -22.60
CA GLY A 36 -23.19 9.01 -22.34
C GLY A 36 -22.87 10.49 -22.53
N THR A 37 -23.92 11.18 -22.95
CA THR A 37 -23.95 12.61 -23.11
C THR A 37 -24.17 13.28 -21.75
N VAL A 38 -23.32 14.26 -21.44
CA VAL A 38 -23.58 15.33 -20.47
C VAL A 38 -24.29 14.95 -19.15
N ALA A 39 -23.60 15.11 -18.01
CA ALA A 39 -24.12 15.01 -16.65
C ALA A 39 -24.70 13.63 -16.23
N GLY A 40 -23.81 12.68 -15.93
CA GLY A 40 -24.18 11.41 -15.31
C GLY A 40 -23.90 10.18 -16.18
N GLY A 41 -22.98 10.28 -17.11
CA GLY A 41 -22.58 9.16 -17.97
C GLY A 41 -22.10 7.95 -17.18
N ALA A 42 -22.57 6.76 -17.55
CA ALA A 42 -22.06 5.53 -16.98
C ALA A 42 -20.56 5.41 -17.32
N ALA A 43 -19.77 5.16 -16.30
CA ALA A 43 -18.36 4.87 -16.47
C ALA A 43 -18.02 3.56 -15.75
N ALA A 44 -17.08 2.81 -16.29
CA ALA A 44 -16.64 1.54 -15.74
C ALA A 44 -15.14 1.41 -15.82
N GLN A 45 -14.56 0.72 -14.86
CA GLN A 45 -13.15 0.44 -14.76
C GLN A 45 -12.95 -1.07 -14.63
N PHE A 46 -11.98 -1.61 -15.37
CA PHE A 46 -11.59 -3.01 -15.34
C PHE A 46 -10.09 -3.11 -15.14
N ILE A 47 -9.66 -4.10 -14.35
CA ILE A 47 -8.25 -4.28 -14.00
C ILE A 47 -7.81 -5.70 -14.35
N TRP A 48 -6.68 -5.80 -15.04
CA TRP A 48 -5.97 -7.04 -15.31
C TRP A 48 -4.65 -7.07 -14.56
N GLN A 49 -4.32 -8.24 -14.02
CA GLN A 49 -3.03 -8.51 -13.41
C GLN A 49 -2.43 -9.75 -14.05
N ALA A 50 -1.21 -9.65 -14.56
CA ALA A 50 -0.52 -10.73 -15.30
C ALA A 50 -1.43 -11.38 -16.38
N GLY A 51 -2.13 -10.55 -17.14
CA GLY A 51 -3.05 -10.99 -18.18
C GLY A 51 -4.40 -11.56 -17.71
N ARG A 52 -4.59 -11.72 -16.40
CA ARG A 52 -5.84 -12.20 -15.82
C ARG A 52 -6.74 -11.03 -15.43
N LEU A 53 -7.99 -11.04 -15.90
CA LEU A 53 -8.98 -10.07 -15.44
C LEU A 53 -9.31 -10.33 -13.95
N LEU A 54 -8.99 -9.35 -13.10
CA LEU A 54 -9.40 -9.37 -11.69
C LEU A 54 -10.90 -9.07 -11.55
N GLY A 55 -11.40 -8.14 -12.35
CA GLY A 55 -12.79 -7.77 -12.41
C GLY A 55 -13.00 -6.36 -12.92
N GLY A 56 -14.26 -5.91 -12.88
CA GLY A 56 -14.66 -4.54 -13.24
C GLY A 56 -15.66 -3.99 -12.26
N HIS A 57 -15.69 -2.67 -12.16
CA HIS A 57 -16.63 -1.97 -11.31
C HIS A 57 -17.12 -0.67 -11.96
N SER A 58 -18.32 -0.26 -11.57
CA SER A 58 -18.88 1.02 -12.00
C SER A 58 -18.18 2.18 -11.31
N LEU A 59 -17.87 3.20 -12.07
CA LEU A 59 -17.44 4.50 -11.55
C LEU A 59 -18.70 5.35 -11.33
N SER A 60 -19.11 5.53 -10.09
CA SER A 60 -20.24 6.40 -9.75
C SER A 60 -19.85 7.29 -8.57
N GLY A 61 -20.15 8.58 -8.69
CA GLY A 61 -19.68 9.58 -7.75
C GLY A 61 -20.25 9.52 -6.33
N SER A 62 -21.29 8.75 -6.05
CA SER A 62 -22.01 8.81 -4.76
C SER A 62 -22.39 7.47 -4.15
N GLY A 63 -21.91 6.35 -4.68
CA GLY A 63 -22.28 5.02 -4.17
C GLY A 63 -21.09 4.06 -4.09
N ALA A 64 -21.26 2.94 -3.39
CA ALA A 64 -20.31 1.83 -3.46
C ALA A 64 -20.17 1.36 -4.91
N PRO A 65 -18.94 1.10 -5.40
CA PRO A 65 -18.74 0.57 -6.73
C PRO A 65 -19.47 -0.77 -6.87
N ARG A 66 -20.17 -0.93 -8.01
CA ARG A 66 -20.89 -2.17 -8.32
C ARG A 66 -20.02 -2.99 -9.24
N ASP A 67 -19.87 -4.27 -8.94
CA ASP A 67 -19.16 -5.19 -9.82
C ASP A 67 -19.86 -5.31 -11.17
N LEU A 68 -19.09 -5.27 -12.24
CA LEU A 68 -19.56 -5.29 -13.61
C LEU A 68 -18.93 -6.43 -14.41
N ASN A 69 -19.73 -6.98 -15.30
CA ASN A 69 -19.24 -7.89 -16.34
C ASN A 69 -18.89 -7.11 -17.60
N PHE A 70 -17.75 -7.41 -18.22
CA PHE A 70 -17.27 -6.70 -19.41
C PHE A 70 -18.25 -6.80 -20.59
N ALA A 71 -18.88 -7.98 -20.81
CA ALA A 71 -19.88 -8.14 -21.85
C ALA A 71 -21.17 -7.32 -21.58
N ALA A 72 -21.53 -7.15 -20.31
CA ALA A 72 -22.66 -6.30 -19.93
C ALA A 72 -22.35 -4.83 -20.19
N LEU A 73 -21.10 -4.40 -19.93
CA LEU A 73 -20.65 -3.05 -20.23
C LEU A 73 -20.81 -2.71 -21.72
N MET A 74 -20.28 -3.57 -22.61
CA MET A 74 -20.34 -3.34 -24.06
C MET A 74 -21.77 -3.20 -24.58
N ARG A 75 -22.72 -3.98 -24.04
CA ARG A 75 -24.12 -3.87 -24.40
C ARG A 75 -24.77 -2.58 -23.87
N GLY A 76 -24.35 -2.16 -22.68
CA GLY A 76 -24.86 -0.93 -22.04
C GLY A 76 -24.26 0.36 -22.57
N LEU A 77 -23.07 0.30 -23.18
CA LEU A 77 -22.31 1.43 -23.68
C LEU A 77 -21.90 1.19 -25.15
N PRO A 78 -22.85 1.19 -26.11
CA PRO A 78 -22.52 0.98 -27.52
C PRO A 78 -21.60 2.06 -28.08
N ARG A 79 -21.66 3.27 -27.52
CA ARG A 79 -20.75 4.39 -27.78
C ARG A 79 -20.06 4.80 -26.50
N ALA A 80 -18.74 4.72 -26.49
CA ALA A 80 -17.93 5.02 -25.32
C ALA A 80 -16.63 5.74 -25.71
N ARG A 81 -16.07 6.47 -24.76
CA ARG A 81 -14.65 6.82 -24.74
C ARG A 81 -13.92 5.78 -23.93
N VAL A 82 -12.91 5.18 -24.52
CA VAL A 82 -12.13 4.13 -23.88
C VAL A 82 -10.69 4.56 -23.67
N SER A 83 -10.14 4.19 -22.53
CA SER A 83 -8.73 4.39 -22.20
C SER A 83 -8.13 3.07 -21.75
N LEU A 84 -6.92 2.78 -22.19
CA LEU A 84 -6.14 1.61 -21.80
C LEU A 84 -4.77 2.06 -21.31
N LEU A 85 -4.52 1.84 -20.06
CA LEU A 85 -3.29 2.23 -19.37
C LEU A 85 -2.55 0.98 -18.90
N GLY A 86 -1.21 1.01 -18.97
CA GLY A 86 -0.39 0.00 -18.32
C GLY A 86 -0.32 0.25 -16.82
N LEU A 87 -0.11 -0.81 -16.07
CA LEU A 87 0.15 -0.78 -14.65
C LEU A 87 1.40 -1.61 -14.35
N ASP A 88 1.95 -1.49 -13.16
CA ASP A 88 2.77 -2.54 -12.59
C ASP A 88 1.92 -3.51 -11.74
N ALA A 89 2.54 -4.56 -11.22
CA ALA A 89 1.85 -5.59 -10.46
C ALA A 89 1.27 -5.07 -9.14
N GLU A 90 2.01 -4.19 -8.46
CA GLU A 90 1.62 -3.59 -7.19
C GLU A 90 0.43 -2.64 -7.37
N ALA A 91 0.51 -1.75 -8.37
CA ALA A 91 -0.59 -0.84 -8.69
C ALA A 91 -1.86 -1.60 -9.09
N ALA A 92 -1.76 -2.66 -9.90
CA ALA A 92 -2.91 -3.46 -10.31
C ALA A 92 -3.59 -4.12 -9.10
N ALA A 93 -2.81 -4.71 -8.19
CA ALA A 93 -3.32 -5.30 -6.97
C ALA A 93 -3.96 -4.24 -6.05
N ALA A 94 -3.27 -3.13 -5.79
CA ALA A 94 -3.76 -2.06 -4.93
C ALA A 94 -5.04 -1.42 -5.47
N LEU A 95 -5.09 -1.06 -6.75
CA LEU A 95 -6.28 -0.47 -7.36
C LEU A 95 -7.49 -1.41 -7.28
N TRP A 96 -7.27 -2.73 -7.39
CA TRP A 96 -8.33 -3.71 -7.25
C TRP A 96 -8.79 -3.87 -5.80
N GLU A 97 -7.87 -4.04 -4.88
CA GLU A 97 -8.14 -4.26 -3.46
C GLU A 97 -8.88 -3.07 -2.84
N TYR A 98 -8.40 -1.86 -3.11
CA TYR A 98 -8.93 -0.63 -2.50
C TYR A 98 -10.09 0.02 -3.29
N ARG A 99 -10.59 -0.62 -4.38
CA ARG A 99 -11.66 -0.06 -5.23
C ARG A 99 -12.92 0.34 -4.47
N ALA A 100 -13.24 -0.38 -3.39
CA ALA A 100 -14.43 -0.15 -2.55
C ALA A 100 -14.08 0.33 -1.13
N ALA A 101 -12.81 0.50 -0.81
CA ALA A 101 -12.39 0.89 0.52
C ALA A 101 -12.83 2.32 0.86
N VAL A 102 -13.10 2.55 2.14
CA VAL A 102 -13.36 3.88 2.68
C VAL A 102 -12.02 4.47 3.10
N GLY A 103 -11.53 5.44 2.33
CA GLY A 103 -10.28 6.12 2.61
C GLY A 103 -10.43 7.35 3.50
N GLU A 104 -9.30 7.93 3.88
CA GLU A 104 -9.23 9.24 4.53
C GLU A 104 -9.81 10.31 3.58
N PRO A 105 -10.83 11.08 3.99
CA PRO A 105 -11.40 12.13 3.16
C PRO A 105 -10.45 13.31 3.06
N LEU A 106 -10.19 13.77 1.84
CA LEU A 106 -9.42 14.95 1.54
C LEU A 106 -10.29 15.92 0.74
N GLN A 107 -10.07 17.22 0.90
CA GLN A 107 -10.74 18.27 0.17
C GLN A 107 -9.71 19.20 -0.45
N GLY A 108 -9.94 19.63 -1.66
CA GLY A 108 -9.07 20.60 -2.32
C GLY A 108 -8.94 20.37 -3.82
N SER A 109 -8.15 21.24 -4.45
CA SER A 109 -7.70 21.08 -5.82
C SER A 109 -6.69 19.94 -5.93
N ALA A 110 -6.41 19.51 -7.15
CA ALA A 110 -5.41 18.48 -7.41
C ALA A 110 -4.04 18.84 -6.83
N ASP A 111 -3.59 20.10 -6.98
CA ASP A 111 -2.30 20.56 -6.45
C ASP A 111 -2.23 20.55 -4.93
N GLU A 112 -3.34 20.89 -4.25
CA GLU A 112 -3.42 20.84 -2.79
C GLU A 112 -3.35 19.41 -2.28
N VAL A 113 -4.10 18.49 -2.93
CA VAL A 113 -4.08 17.08 -2.59
C VAL A 113 -2.70 16.47 -2.85
N ALA A 114 -2.06 16.77 -3.96
CA ALA A 114 -0.70 16.31 -4.25
C ALA A 114 0.30 16.74 -3.16
N ARG A 115 0.18 17.97 -2.64
CA ARG A 115 1.02 18.44 -1.52
C ARG A 115 0.73 17.70 -0.22
N LEU A 116 -0.55 17.40 0.07
CA LEU A 116 -0.95 16.65 1.28
C LEU A 116 -0.50 15.19 1.24
N LEU A 117 -0.35 14.63 0.04
CA LEU A 117 0.11 13.26 -0.18
C LEU A 117 1.64 13.14 -0.24
N GLY A 118 2.38 14.22 -0.06
CA GLY A 118 3.84 14.21 -0.10
C GLY A 118 4.44 13.07 0.74
N GLY A 119 5.22 12.19 0.11
CA GLY A 119 5.84 11.02 0.73
C GLY A 119 4.91 9.81 0.98
N LYS A 120 3.59 9.93 0.78
CA LYS A 120 2.65 8.82 1.01
C LYS A 120 2.55 7.89 -0.20
N THR A 121 2.35 6.59 0.06
CA THR A 121 2.03 5.57 -0.94
C THR A 121 0.61 5.07 -0.72
N GLY A 122 -0.18 4.97 -1.80
CA GLY A 122 -1.56 4.55 -1.65
C GLY A 122 -2.42 4.70 -2.91
N VAL A 123 -3.70 4.46 -2.74
CA VAL A 123 -4.72 4.65 -3.79
C VAL A 123 -5.51 5.92 -3.50
N LEU A 124 -5.58 6.80 -4.47
CA LEU A 124 -6.43 7.99 -4.42
C LEU A 124 -7.66 7.78 -5.29
N ARG A 125 -8.84 8.00 -4.70
CA ARG A 125 -10.13 7.99 -5.39
C ARG A 125 -10.68 9.39 -5.50
N GLN A 126 -11.03 9.80 -6.71
CA GLN A 126 -11.70 11.07 -6.99
C GLN A 126 -13.19 10.97 -6.65
N GLY A 127 -13.69 11.82 -5.78
CA GLY A 127 -15.06 11.74 -5.24
C GLY A 127 -16.17 11.87 -6.29
N GLY A 128 -16.07 12.81 -7.22
CA GLY A 128 -17.09 13.03 -8.24
C GLY A 128 -17.17 11.95 -9.31
N SER A 129 -16.03 11.40 -9.72
CA SER A 129 -15.94 10.42 -10.82
C SER A 129 -15.72 8.98 -10.35
N GLY A 130 -15.29 8.76 -9.11
CA GLY A 130 -14.91 7.45 -8.61
C GLY A 130 -13.62 6.86 -9.21
N ARG A 131 -12.92 7.63 -10.05
CA ARG A 131 -11.69 7.19 -10.71
C ARG A 131 -10.57 6.99 -9.71
N LEU A 132 -9.75 5.97 -9.94
CA LEU A 132 -8.66 5.58 -9.07
C LEU A 132 -7.30 5.92 -9.69
N SER A 133 -6.36 6.34 -8.85
CA SER A 133 -4.95 6.47 -9.18
C SER A 133 -4.09 5.87 -8.06
N PHE A 134 -2.99 5.23 -8.45
CA PHE A 134 -1.99 4.73 -7.52
C PHE A 134 -0.87 5.77 -7.38
N TRP A 135 -0.52 6.05 -6.15
CA TRP A 135 0.49 7.02 -5.75
C TRP A 135 1.64 6.32 -5.04
N GLN A 136 2.85 6.71 -5.37
CA GLN A 136 4.05 6.21 -4.72
C GLN A 136 4.93 7.38 -4.29
N ALA A 137 5.33 7.40 -3.03
CA ALA A 137 6.14 8.46 -2.44
C ALA A 137 5.60 9.89 -2.71
N GLY A 138 4.27 10.04 -2.72
CA GLY A 138 3.61 11.33 -2.92
C GLY A 138 3.46 11.78 -4.38
N ALA A 139 3.77 10.92 -5.35
CA ALA A 139 3.59 11.21 -6.77
C ALA A 139 2.64 10.21 -7.44
N PRO A 140 1.76 10.66 -8.36
CA PRO A 140 0.91 9.76 -9.13
C PRO A 140 1.76 8.97 -10.11
N GLN A 141 1.69 7.64 -10.03
CA GLN A 141 2.45 6.72 -10.90
C GLN A 141 1.56 6.08 -11.95
N TRP A 142 0.39 5.59 -11.54
CA TRP A 142 -0.48 4.78 -12.35
C TRP A 142 -1.95 5.15 -12.16
N GLY A 143 -2.75 4.88 -13.18
CA GLY A 143 -4.18 5.11 -13.15
C GLY A 143 -4.58 6.48 -13.69
N TYR A 144 -5.71 6.99 -13.21
CA TYR A 144 -6.26 8.25 -13.69
C TYR A 144 -5.96 9.40 -12.73
N TRP A 145 -5.17 10.34 -13.18
CA TRP A 145 -4.89 11.58 -12.47
C TRP A 145 -5.10 12.79 -13.37
N ASP A 146 -5.96 13.71 -12.96
CA ASP A 146 -6.15 15.00 -13.60
C ASP A 146 -5.60 16.11 -12.71
N GLY A 147 -4.38 16.54 -12.99
CA GLY A 147 -3.69 17.59 -12.25
C GLY A 147 -4.34 18.96 -12.37
N ALA A 148 -5.22 19.16 -13.35
CA ALA A 148 -5.97 20.42 -13.53
C ALA A 148 -7.33 20.41 -12.81
N ALA A 149 -7.69 19.33 -12.12
CA ALA A 149 -8.96 19.24 -11.42
C ALA A 149 -9.08 20.31 -10.32
N GLY A 150 -10.17 21.08 -10.39
CA GLY A 150 -10.51 22.07 -9.38
C GLY A 150 -10.86 21.46 -8.01
N PRO A 151 -11.27 22.30 -7.04
CA PRO A 151 -11.62 21.83 -5.71
C PRO A 151 -12.73 20.79 -5.73
N GLN A 152 -12.47 19.64 -5.12
CA GLN A 152 -13.42 18.51 -5.02
C GLN A 152 -13.08 17.62 -3.83
N ALA A 153 -13.95 16.64 -3.58
CA ALA A 153 -13.70 15.59 -2.59
C ALA A 153 -12.78 14.50 -3.19
N TRP A 154 -11.90 13.97 -2.35
CA TRP A 154 -11.02 12.86 -2.63
C TRP A 154 -11.03 11.89 -1.46
N HIS A 155 -10.63 10.66 -1.69
CA HIS A 155 -10.45 9.66 -0.64
C HIS A 155 -9.12 8.97 -0.85
N PHE A 156 -8.24 9.03 0.14
CA PHE A 156 -6.93 8.39 0.08
C PHE A 156 -6.92 7.13 0.95
N MET A 157 -6.54 6.02 0.36
CA MET A 157 -6.33 4.74 1.02
C MET A 157 -4.84 4.47 1.05
N THR A 158 -4.23 4.53 2.23
CA THR A 158 -2.82 4.20 2.40
C THR A 158 -2.60 2.73 2.06
N VAL A 159 -1.70 2.46 1.13
CA VAL A 159 -1.23 1.10 0.84
C VAL A 159 0.05 0.90 1.63
N THR A 160 0.02 -0.08 2.52
CA THR A 160 1.24 -0.54 3.15
C THR A 160 1.85 -1.57 2.23
N PRO A 161 3.03 -1.32 1.64
CA PRO A 161 3.67 -2.32 0.80
C PRO A 161 3.87 -3.60 1.59
N PRO A 162 3.77 -4.77 0.94
CA PRO A 162 4.05 -6.04 1.61
C PRO A 162 5.45 -5.95 2.23
N LEU A 163 5.54 -6.32 3.50
CA LEU A 163 6.82 -6.31 4.20
C LEU A 163 7.73 -7.37 3.58
N ASP A 164 8.81 -6.94 2.93
CA ASP A 164 9.85 -7.87 2.55
C ASP A 164 10.50 -8.42 3.82
N ARG A 165 10.45 -9.75 3.98
CA ARG A 165 10.93 -10.43 5.18
C ARG A 165 12.44 -10.26 5.38
N GLU A 166 13.21 -10.36 4.30
CA GLU A 166 14.67 -10.29 4.38
C GLU A 166 15.11 -8.86 4.71
N GLU A 167 14.50 -7.87 4.08
CA GLU A 167 14.73 -6.46 4.40
C GLU A 167 14.30 -6.12 5.83
N LEU A 168 13.17 -6.69 6.30
CA LEU A 168 12.69 -6.49 7.67
C LEU A 168 13.66 -7.10 8.70
N VAL A 169 14.16 -8.31 8.47
CA VAL A 169 15.17 -8.95 9.31
C VAL A 169 16.47 -8.14 9.31
N ALA A 170 16.89 -7.62 8.17
CA ALA A 170 18.08 -6.77 8.06
C ALA A 170 17.93 -5.45 8.84
N LEU A 171 16.79 -4.78 8.73
CA LEU A 171 16.48 -3.56 9.49
C LEU A 171 16.53 -3.81 10.99
N TRP A 172 15.83 -4.86 11.48
CA TRP A 172 15.83 -5.21 12.89
C TRP A 172 17.21 -5.63 13.38
N GLY A 173 17.96 -6.40 12.59
CA GLY A 173 19.34 -6.81 12.93
C GLY A 173 20.25 -5.59 13.14
N GLN A 174 20.17 -4.60 12.24
CA GLN A 174 20.95 -3.36 12.39
C GLN A 174 20.54 -2.58 13.63
N LEU A 175 19.25 -2.44 13.90
CA LEU A 175 18.75 -1.70 15.05
C LEU A 175 19.16 -2.38 16.38
N LEU A 176 19.05 -3.71 16.47
CA LEU A 176 19.45 -4.47 17.65
C LEU A 176 20.96 -4.36 17.90
N ALA A 177 21.77 -4.42 16.85
CA ALA A 177 23.21 -4.23 16.94
C ALA A 177 23.59 -2.81 17.45
N LEU A 178 22.92 -1.78 16.94
CA LEU A 178 23.08 -0.40 17.43
C LEU A 178 22.68 -0.29 18.92
N THR A 179 21.56 -0.88 19.29
CA THR A 179 21.08 -0.89 20.68
C THR A 179 22.07 -1.60 21.58
N HIS A 180 22.59 -2.77 21.17
CA HIS A 180 23.55 -3.56 21.95
C HIS A 180 24.86 -2.80 22.19
N ARG A 181 25.31 -1.98 21.22
CA ARG A 181 26.48 -1.08 21.39
C ARG A 181 26.24 -0.02 22.48
N ARG A 182 24.99 0.38 22.65
CA ARG A 182 24.60 1.40 23.66
C ARG A 182 24.44 0.79 25.04
N ALA A 183 23.84 -0.40 25.12
CA ALA A 183 23.63 -1.15 26.34
C ALA A 183 23.49 -2.65 26.03
N VAL A 184 24.00 -3.53 26.91
CA VAL A 184 23.90 -4.97 26.73
C VAL A 184 22.43 -5.40 26.66
N LEU A 185 21.98 -5.81 25.46
CA LEU A 185 20.57 -6.03 25.15
C LEU A 185 20.06 -7.41 25.57
N ASP A 186 20.92 -8.42 25.59
CA ASP A 186 20.55 -9.84 25.61
C ASP A 186 19.56 -10.24 26.72
N GLU A 187 19.82 -9.83 27.95
CA GLU A 187 18.96 -10.19 29.08
C GLU A 187 17.64 -9.40 29.04
N ALA A 188 17.68 -8.11 28.68
CA ALA A 188 16.47 -7.30 28.54
C ALA A 188 15.57 -7.82 27.42
N TRP A 189 16.16 -8.26 26.32
CA TRP A 189 15.45 -8.91 25.21
C TRP A 189 14.81 -10.22 25.68
N ARG A 190 15.59 -11.13 26.28
CA ARG A 190 15.11 -12.43 26.74
C ARG A 190 13.93 -12.30 27.71
N GLN A 191 14.00 -11.38 28.65
CA GLN A 191 12.91 -11.13 29.58
C GLN A 191 11.67 -10.53 28.91
N SER A 192 11.86 -9.67 27.91
CA SER A 192 10.75 -9.10 27.13
C SER A 192 10.08 -10.18 26.29
N ALA A 193 10.86 -11.00 25.59
CA ALA A 193 10.38 -12.13 24.82
C ALA A 193 9.56 -13.11 25.68
N LEU A 194 10.08 -13.51 26.84
CA LEU A 194 9.37 -14.37 27.79
C LEU A 194 8.05 -13.76 28.27
N SER A 195 8.03 -12.46 28.55
CA SER A 195 6.79 -11.80 29.03
C SER A 195 5.71 -11.68 27.95
N LEU A 196 6.09 -11.77 26.67
CA LEU A 196 5.23 -11.62 25.52
C LEU A 196 4.95 -12.95 24.79
N ALA A 197 5.56 -14.07 25.20
CA ALA A 197 5.43 -15.36 24.53
C ALA A 197 3.99 -15.88 24.46
N SER A 198 3.12 -15.51 25.40
CA SER A 198 1.69 -15.88 25.36
C SER A 198 0.91 -15.11 24.30
N GLU A 199 1.32 -13.89 23.96
CA GLU A 199 0.69 -13.03 22.94
C GLU A 199 1.33 -13.25 21.57
N TYR A 200 2.65 -13.44 21.55
CA TYR A 200 3.45 -13.69 20.36
C TYR A 200 4.24 -15.00 20.53
N PRO A 201 3.67 -16.15 20.16
CA PRO A 201 4.32 -17.46 20.38
C PRO A 201 5.71 -17.57 19.72
N VAL A 202 5.95 -16.85 18.64
CA VAL A 202 7.24 -16.78 17.92
C VAL A 202 8.39 -16.18 18.77
N LEU A 203 8.06 -15.51 19.89
CA LEU A 203 9.03 -15.00 20.86
C LEU A 203 9.39 -16.00 21.94
N ASP A 204 8.77 -17.18 21.98
CA ASP A 204 9.09 -18.19 22.98
C ASP A 204 10.56 -18.63 22.84
N PRO A 205 11.42 -18.42 23.84
CA PRO A 205 12.82 -18.80 23.77
C PRO A 205 13.05 -20.31 23.58
N PHE A 206 12.05 -21.15 23.87
CA PHE A 206 12.14 -22.59 23.68
C PHE A 206 11.97 -23.02 22.24
N THR A 207 11.15 -22.30 21.44
CA THR A 207 10.98 -22.57 19.99
C THR A 207 12.18 -22.10 19.18
N ARG A 208 12.90 -21.07 19.66
CA ARG A 208 14.05 -20.46 19.01
C ARG A 208 13.75 -19.91 17.60
N GLU A 209 12.52 -19.52 17.36
CA GLU A 209 12.13 -18.93 16.08
C GLU A 209 12.77 -17.56 15.89
N ILE A 210 12.87 -16.77 16.97
CA ILE A 210 13.55 -15.48 17.01
C ILE A 210 14.59 -15.52 18.14
N VAL A 211 15.86 -15.39 17.78
CA VAL A 211 16.98 -15.40 18.73
C VAL A 211 17.79 -14.12 18.60
N VAL A 212 18.01 -13.42 19.71
CA VAL A 212 18.94 -12.29 19.80
C VAL A 212 20.05 -12.63 20.77
N ARG A 213 21.30 -12.57 20.29
CA ARG A 213 22.52 -12.79 21.08
C ARG A 213 23.57 -11.79 20.67
N THR A 214 24.17 -11.11 21.60
CA THR A 214 25.20 -10.09 21.37
C THR A 214 24.78 -9.03 20.36
N GLY A 215 23.44 -8.72 20.33
CA GLY A 215 22.86 -7.79 19.36
C GLY A 215 22.66 -8.36 17.96
N GLU A 216 23.01 -9.63 17.71
CA GLU A 216 22.75 -10.31 16.45
C GLU A 216 21.37 -10.98 16.46
N LEU A 217 20.64 -10.80 15.37
CA LEU A 217 19.32 -11.38 15.14
C LEU A 217 19.42 -12.62 14.25
N THR A 218 18.81 -13.71 14.72
CA THR A 218 18.57 -14.91 13.92
C THR A 218 17.08 -15.20 13.91
N VAL A 219 16.50 -15.40 12.72
CA VAL A 219 15.07 -15.70 12.53
C VAL A 219 14.94 -16.97 11.69
N LEU A 220 14.07 -17.89 12.09
CA LEU A 220 13.83 -19.10 11.32
C LEU A 220 13.22 -18.76 9.95
N PRO A 221 13.58 -19.52 8.87
CA PRO A 221 13.15 -19.22 7.50
C PRO A 221 11.64 -19.21 7.29
N ASP A 222 10.92 -20.04 8.02
CA ASP A 222 9.47 -20.26 7.85
C ASP A 222 8.61 -19.16 8.47
N LEU A 223 9.20 -18.24 9.26
CA LEU A 223 8.49 -17.15 9.89
C LEU A 223 8.18 -16.05 8.88
N THR A 224 6.91 -15.69 8.76
CA THR A 224 6.45 -14.63 7.84
C THR A 224 6.77 -13.23 8.36
N ALA A 225 6.78 -12.23 7.47
CA ALA A 225 6.99 -10.84 7.86
C ALA A 225 5.85 -10.31 8.75
N GLU A 226 4.62 -10.76 8.50
CA GLU A 226 3.40 -10.39 9.24
C GLU A 226 3.44 -10.90 10.69
N GLU A 227 4.02 -12.08 10.93
CA GLU A 227 4.22 -12.62 12.26
C GLU A 227 5.42 -11.96 12.98
N LEU A 228 6.50 -11.74 12.23
CA LEU A 228 7.74 -11.15 12.73
C LEU A 228 7.57 -9.71 13.19
N GLN A 229 6.93 -8.87 12.38
CA GLN A 229 6.91 -7.42 12.59
C GLN A 229 6.28 -7.02 13.93
N PRO A 230 5.04 -7.42 14.30
CA PRO A 230 4.43 -7.03 15.57
C PRO A 230 5.18 -7.61 16.77
N ALA A 231 5.68 -8.84 16.66
CA ALA A 231 6.46 -9.50 17.71
C ALA A 231 7.77 -8.75 18.00
N MET A 232 8.52 -8.39 16.94
CA MET A 232 9.77 -7.64 17.05
C MET A 232 9.55 -6.26 17.68
N LEU A 233 8.53 -5.52 17.22
CA LEU A 233 8.22 -4.19 17.77
C LEU A 233 7.85 -4.25 19.25
N ALA A 234 7.01 -5.21 19.65
CA ALA A 234 6.60 -5.40 21.04
C ALA A 234 7.78 -5.80 21.94
N ALA A 235 8.59 -6.78 21.52
CA ALA A 235 9.76 -7.24 22.25
C ALA A 235 10.82 -6.14 22.40
N TYR A 236 11.08 -5.41 21.33
CA TYR A 236 12.05 -4.31 21.31
C TYR A 236 11.63 -3.17 22.23
N ARG A 237 10.35 -2.76 22.18
CA ARG A 237 9.78 -1.78 23.11
C ARG A 237 9.92 -2.20 24.56
N GLY A 238 9.62 -3.46 24.86
CA GLY A 238 9.80 -4.02 26.19
C GLY A 238 11.26 -4.03 26.65
N ALA A 239 12.18 -4.37 25.74
CA ALA A 239 13.62 -4.37 26.04
C ALA A 239 14.16 -2.96 26.30
N LEU A 240 13.76 -1.96 25.49
CA LEU A 240 14.11 -0.55 25.72
C LEU A 240 13.62 -0.08 27.11
N GLY A 241 12.37 -0.41 27.46
CA GLY A 241 11.81 -0.06 28.78
C GLY A 241 12.62 -0.64 29.94
N ARG A 242 13.07 -1.89 29.83
CA ARG A 242 13.93 -2.56 30.83
C ARG A 242 15.31 -1.93 30.93
N LEU A 243 15.87 -1.52 29.81
CA LEU A 243 17.15 -0.82 29.75
C LEU A 243 17.05 0.65 30.13
N ARG A 244 15.83 1.17 30.33
CA ARG A 244 15.54 2.61 30.53
C ARG A 244 16.09 3.49 29.40
N LEU A 245 16.09 2.95 28.20
CA LEU A 245 16.47 3.64 26.97
C LEU A 245 15.23 4.05 26.18
N ARG A 246 15.39 5.06 25.36
CA ARG A 246 14.44 5.43 24.29
C ARG A 246 15.05 5.10 22.95
N LEU A 247 14.22 4.93 21.94
CA LEU A 247 14.71 4.75 20.56
C LEU A 247 15.57 5.95 20.12
N GLY A 248 15.23 7.17 20.57
CA GLY A 248 16.05 8.37 20.35
C GLY A 248 17.43 8.35 21.02
N ASP A 249 17.68 7.48 22.00
CA ASP A 249 19.00 7.33 22.65
C ASP A 249 19.91 6.34 21.92
N VAL A 250 19.32 5.56 21.00
CA VAL A 250 20.01 4.62 20.12
C VAL A 250 20.35 5.38 18.85
N ALA A 251 21.58 5.44 18.43
CA ALA A 251 22.03 6.15 17.22
C ALA A 251 21.43 5.53 15.94
N ALA A 252 20.09 5.61 15.81
CA ALA A 252 19.30 4.99 14.76
C ALA A 252 19.05 5.93 13.57
N GLU A 253 19.65 7.15 13.54
CA GLU A 253 19.47 8.13 12.48
C GLU A 253 19.71 7.55 11.07
N PRO A 254 20.72 6.67 10.82
CA PRO A 254 20.91 6.08 9.51
C PRO A 254 19.77 5.18 9.05
N LEU A 255 18.96 4.66 10.00
CA LEU A 255 17.83 3.76 9.71
C LEU A 255 16.52 4.50 9.45
N ILE A 256 16.41 5.78 9.80
CA ILE A 256 15.16 6.56 9.62
C ILE A 256 14.78 6.68 8.15
N SER A 257 15.75 6.69 7.25
CA SER A 257 15.52 6.71 5.79
C SER A 257 15.29 5.32 5.17
N HIS A 258 15.30 4.26 5.98
CA HIS A 258 15.05 2.91 5.47
C HIS A 258 13.60 2.77 5.01
N PRO A 259 13.30 2.16 3.83
CA PRO A 259 11.95 2.03 3.28
C PRO A 259 10.94 1.41 4.25
N LEU A 260 11.37 0.44 5.06
CA LEU A 260 10.54 -0.25 6.03
C LEU A 260 10.45 0.45 7.40
N TRP A 261 11.06 1.63 7.59
CA TRP A 261 11.04 2.32 8.89
C TRP A 261 9.63 2.61 9.40
N GLU A 262 8.75 3.11 8.52
CA GLU A 262 7.35 3.37 8.86
C GLU A 262 6.56 2.06 9.03
N ALA A 263 6.69 1.14 8.08
CA ALA A 263 5.96 -0.12 8.07
C ALA A 263 6.35 -1.05 9.25
N SER A 264 7.59 -0.96 9.75
CA SER A 264 8.03 -1.66 10.97
C SER A 264 7.43 -1.11 12.27
N GLY A 265 6.73 0.02 12.23
CA GLY A 265 6.18 0.69 13.42
C GLY A 265 7.18 1.55 14.21
N LEU A 266 8.46 1.58 13.80
CA LEU A 266 9.52 2.35 14.48
C LEU A 266 9.29 3.86 14.42
N ALA A 267 8.72 4.35 13.32
CA ALA A 267 8.33 5.76 13.22
C ALA A 267 7.30 6.16 14.29
N GLY A 268 6.29 5.31 14.50
CA GLY A 268 5.27 5.50 15.55
C GLY A 268 5.86 5.46 16.95
N LEU A 269 6.80 4.54 17.22
CA LEU A 269 7.50 4.46 18.49
C LEU A 269 8.30 5.75 18.77
N LEU A 270 9.08 6.22 17.80
CA LEU A 270 9.86 7.47 17.92
C LEU A 270 8.97 8.69 18.12
N ALA A 271 7.83 8.77 17.41
CA ALA A 271 6.88 9.87 17.56
C ALA A 271 6.23 9.89 18.95
N ALA A 272 5.83 8.71 19.47
CA ALA A 272 5.27 8.58 20.82
C ALA A 272 6.26 9.02 21.91
N GLU A 273 7.54 8.68 21.77
CA GLU A 273 8.59 9.12 22.68
C GLU A 273 8.79 10.65 22.68
N ARG A 274 8.74 11.27 21.49
CA ARG A 274 8.86 12.74 21.33
C ARG A 274 7.67 13.50 21.93
N ALA A 275 6.47 12.91 21.86
CA ALA A 275 5.26 13.49 22.46
C ALA A 275 5.23 13.45 23.99
N GLY A 276 6.29 12.96 24.65
CA GLY A 276 6.42 12.95 26.11
C GLY A 276 5.82 11.74 26.80
N GLY A 277 5.40 10.73 26.05
CA GLY A 277 4.97 9.46 26.61
C GLY A 277 6.16 8.73 27.25
N ARG A 278 6.12 8.55 28.59
CA ARG A 278 6.95 7.51 29.23
C ARG A 278 6.36 6.16 28.83
N LEU A 279 7.17 5.29 28.26
CA LEU A 279 6.84 3.91 27.98
C LEU A 279 6.55 3.14 29.28
#